data_303cc2035d1f993f75931a238f5a9582
#
_entry.id   303cc2035d1f993f75931a238f5a9582
#
_cell.length_a   1.000
_cell.length_b   1.000
_cell.length_c   1.000
_cell.angle_alpha   90.00
_cell.angle_beta   90.00
_cell.angle_gamma   90.00
#
_symmetry.space_group_name_H-M   'P 1'
#
loop_
_entity.id
_entity.type
_entity.pdbx_description
1 polymer ?
#
loop_
_entity_poly.entity_id
_entity_poly.type
_entity_poly.pdbx_seq_one_letter_code
_entity_poly.pdbx_strand_id
1 'polypeptide(L)'
;MPTTKSARARMLEAVKQAQADGNSVLANEITANVMVGTTMMLIFVAMLICLLLNEVGVFSADKAAMRWAVLLASVVEVPITVLNSIYVGTKSWLKIPLMVDLILVCAILSAALGHNITLVIVFPLVASARYFDSKYTRNVAILTALVFAVSGVVSGFFGIVNLNMLRFSQDTTLTVAAGSRLREAITAGDINRVKYTKELFLNEFIPRCIVFLCLSVSCRFVASRGKRMIEMQSENVKKTARIETELNLAKQIQAGMLPCILPAFPEHEYIDLRAAYHPAKEVSGDFYDYFKIDETHVGIVIADVSGKGVGAALYMTISKTVLKNQLQLGISPAEALTNANRQLCENNDAGLFLTCWAAVYNTETGVLTYVNAGHNPPVILRNGKKAEFIKQKSGFVLAGLEDYQYQQAEIQLAVGDEMFFYTDGVTEATDADNQLYGEKRLLDCLETCREQPVAEQLKMLKSDLDAFADGSEQFDDITVMAMKIT
;
A
#
# COMPACT_ATOMS: atom_id res chain seq x y z
N MET A 1 29.58 17.42 14.68
CA MET A 1 28.31 17.94 15.23
C MET A 1 27.17 17.27 14.48
N PRO A 2 26.25 16.55 15.11
CA PRO A 2 25.12 15.98 14.39
C PRO A 2 24.21 17.13 13.94
N THR A 3 23.93 17.19 12.65
CA THR A 3 22.99 18.11 12.02
C THR A 3 21.64 17.99 12.73
N THR A 4 21.17 19.07 13.36
CA THR A 4 19.87 19.16 14.02
C THR A 4 18.77 18.98 12.97
N LYS A 5 18.26 17.75 12.83
CA LYS A 5 17.08 17.48 11.99
C LYS A 5 15.96 18.43 12.40
N SER A 6 15.26 19.02 11.45
CA SER A 6 14.12 19.90 11.74
C SER A 6 13.05 19.14 12.55
N ALA A 7 12.24 19.83 13.35
CA ALA A 7 11.18 19.22 14.14
C ALA A 7 10.22 18.37 13.26
N ARG A 8 9.94 18.85 12.05
CA ARG A 8 9.13 18.14 11.05
C ARG A 8 9.78 16.81 10.60
N ALA A 9 11.10 16.79 10.41
CA ALA A 9 11.81 15.57 10.03
C ALA A 9 11.79 14.52 11.15
N ARG A 10 11.97 14.95 12.41
CA ARG A 10 11.87 14.07 13.59
C ARG A 10 10.47 13.48 13.75
N MET A 11 9.44 14.28 13.55
CA MET A 11 8.04 13.81 13.57
C MET A 11 7.79 12.75 12.50
N LEU A 12 8.18 13.02 11.24
CA LEU A 12 7.98 12.07 10.13
C LEU A 12 8.71 10.75 10.37
N GLU A 13 9.92 10.81 10.94
CA GLU A 13 10.68 9.62 11.30
C GLU A 13 9.98 8.81 12.40
N ALA A 14 9.47 9.47 13.44
CA ALA A 14 8.73 8.84 14.52
C ALA A 14 7.40 8.22 14.05
N VAL A 15 6.68 8.88 13.14
CA VAL A 15 5.46 8.34 12.52
C VAL A 15 5.78 7.12 11.66
N LYS A 16 6.81 7.20 10.82
CA LYS A 16 7.26 6.05 10.00
C LYS A 16 7.68 4.87 10.88
N GLN A 17 8.42 5.12 11.95
CA GLN A 17 8.80 4.07 12.88
C GLN A 17 7.58 3.41 13.53
N ALA A 18 6.63 4.21 14.04
CA ALA A 18 5.41 3.69 14.65
C ALA A 18 4.57 2.88 13.65
N GLN A 19 4.56 3.27 12.37
CA GLN A 19 3.90 2.52 11.29
C GLN A 19 4.63 1.20 10.98
N ALA A 20 5.97 1.24 10.92
CA ALA A 20 6.79 0.04 10.72
C ALA A 20 6.63 -0.98 11.85
N ASP A 21 6.50 -0.48 13.10
CA ASP A 21 6.21 -1.30 14.29
C ASP A 21 4.75 -1.80 14.34
N GLY A 22 3.94 -1.50 13.34
CA GLY A 22 2.53 -1.88 13.26
C GLY A 22 1.61 -1.13 14.24
N ASN A 23 2.10 -0.05 14.88
CA ASN A 23 1.36 0.75 15.86
C ASN A 23 0.75 2.00 15.22
N SER A 24 -0.28 1.79 14.39
CA SER A 24 -1.01 2.86 13.72
C SER A 24 -1.70 3.86 14.69
N VAL A 25 -2.06 3.41 15.89
CA VAL A 25 -2.64 4.26 16.93
C VAL A 25 -1.61 5.27 17.43
N LEU A 26 -0.38 4.84 17.72
CA LEU A 26 0.70 5.73 18.14
C LEU A 26 1.07 6.73 17.03
N ALA A 27 1.14 6.28 15.78
CA ALA A 27 1.40 7.15 14.62
C ALA A 27 0.35 8.27 14.51
N ASN A 28 -0.94 7.94 14.73
CA ASN A 28 -2.01 8.92 14.75
C ASN A 28 -1.92 9.86 15.95
N GLU A 29 -1.61 9.38 17.17
CA GLU A 29 -1.43 10.22 18.37
C GLU A 29 -0.29 11.23 18.19
N ILE A 30 0.85 10.83 17.62
CA ILE A 30 1.97 11.72 17.31
C ILE A 30 1.51 12.85 16.38
N THR A 31 0.82 12.49 15.30
CA THR A 31 0.29 13.48 14.35
C THR A 31 -0.71 14.43 15.00
N ALA A 32 -1.62 13.91 15.83
CA ALA A 32 -2.61 14.70 16.55
C ALA A 32 -1.94 15.67 17.54
N ASN A 33 -0.95 15.22 18.31
CA ASN A 33 -0.22 16.06 19.28
C ASN A 33 0.46 17.25 18.58
N VAL A 34 1.12 17.02 17.44
CA VAL A 34 1.77 18.09 16.68
C VAL A 34 0.74 19.07 16.12
N MET A 35 -0.38 18.57 15.59
CA MET A 35 -1.45 19.45 15.08
C MET A 35 -2.11 20.27 16.17
N VAL A 36 -2.38 19.68 17.34
CA VAL A 36 -2.92 20.41 18.51
C VAL A 36 -1.94 21.48 18.96
N GLY A 37 -0.65 21.14 19.11
CA GLY A 37 0.38 22.13 19.48
C GLY A 37 0.53 23.26 18.47
N THR A 38 0.41 22.97 17.17
CA THR A 38 0.40 24.03 16.14
C THR A 38 -0.85 24.91 16.24
N THR A 39 -2.00 24.33 16.52
CA THR A 39 -3.25 25.07 16.72
C THR A 39 -3.16 26.00 17.94
N MET A 40 -2.59 25.53 19.04
CA MET A 40 -2.34 26.35 20.24
C MET A 40 -1.45 27.54 19.93
N MET A 41 -0.32 27.32 19.24
CA MET A 41 0.57 28.40 18.83
C MET A 41 -0.14 29.46 17.96
N LEU A 42 -1.03 29.02 17.07
CA LEU A 42 -1.85 29.94 16.26
C LEU A 42 -2.85 30.74 17.12
N ILE A 43 -3.49 30.10 18.10
CA ILE A 43 -4.39 30.76 19.05
C ILE A 43 -3.62 31.80 19.86
N PHE A 44 -2.41 31.47 20.31
CA PHE A 44 -1.55 32.39 21.06
C PHE A 44 -1.17 33.62 20.24
N VAL A 45 -0.75 33.44 18.99
CA VAL A 45 -0.45 34.55 18.08
C VAL A 45 -1.70 35.42 17.83
N ALA A 46 -2.85 34.78 17.60
CA ALA A 46 -4.11 35.51 17.47
C ALA A 46 -4.47 36.32 18.70
N MET A 47 -4.20 35.79 19.89
CA MET A 47 -4.43 36.47 21.18
C MET A 47 -3.53 37.70 21.35
N LEU A 48 -2.25 37.61 20.95
CA LEU A 48 -1.33 38.76 20.94
C LEU A 48 -1.79 39.83 19.97
N ILE A 49 -2.25 39.45 18.76
CA ILE A 49 -2.82 40.37 17.79
C ILE A 49 -4.07 41.06 18.37
N CYS A 50 -4.98 40.29 18.99
CA CYS A 50 -6.16 40.86 19.64
C CYS A 50 -5.81 41.85 20.75
N LEU A 51 -4.77 41.54 21.55
CA LEU A 51 -4.28 42.49 22.58
C LEU A 51 -3.83 43.80 21.94
N LEU A 52 -2.99 43.71 20.90
CA LEU A 52 -2.46 44.89 20.20
C LEU A 52 -3.58 45.74 19.59
N LEU A 53 -4.55 45.10 18.90
CA LEU A 53 -5.70 45.76 18.32
C LEU A 53 -6.59 46.46 19.36
N ASN A 54 -6.73 45.82 20.57
CA ASN A 54 -7.47 46.40 21.69
C ASN A 54 -6.73 47.62 22.30
N GLU A 55 -5.40 47.58 22.40
CA GLU A 55 -4.63 48.72 22.88
C GLU A 55 -4.72 49.91 21.93
N VAL A 56 -4.73 49.66 20.61
CA VAL A 56 -4.90 50.71 19.56
C VAL A 56 -6.34 51.20 19.45
N GLY A 57 -7.31 50.51 20.11
CA GLY A 57 -8.72 50.94 20.16
C GLY A 57 -9.56 50.49 18.96
N VAL A 58 -9.10 49.47 18.21
CA VAL A 58 -9.88 48.84 17.11
C VAL A 58 -11.11 48.12 17.62
N PHE A 59 -11.01 47.54 18.79
CA PHE A 59 -12.19 47.03 19.52
C PHE A 59 -12.16 47.37 21.01
N SER A 60 -13.35 47.38 21.61
CA SER A 60 -13.58 47.89 22.97
C SER A 60 -13.76 46.76 23.99
N ALA A 61 -12.69 45.95 24.23
CA ALA A 61 -12.65 45.09 25.37
C ALA A 61 -11.98 45.82 26.56
N ASP A 62 -12.24 45.36 27.79
CA ASP A 62 -11.52 45.89 28.96
C ASP A 62 -10.02 45.65 28.81
N LYS A 63 -9.23 46.73 28.75
CA LYS A 63 -7.78 46.64 28.52
C LYS A 63 -7.05 45.92 29.64
N ALA A 64 -7.46 46.11 30.89
CA ALA A 64 -6.85 45.41 32.01
C ALA A 64 -7.16 43.90 32.01
N ALA A 65 -8.43 43.56 31.75
CA ALA A 65 -8.84 42.17 31.65
C ALA A 65 -8.09 41.45 30.49
N MET A 66 -7.94 42.13 29.36
CA MET A 66 -7.24 41.54 28.21
C MET A 66 -5.74 41.33 28.45
N ARG A 67 -5.08 42.30 29.10
CA ARG A 67 -3.65 42.16 29.48
C ARG A 67 -3.46 40.97 30.47
N TRP A 68 -4.31 40.87 31.50
CA TRP A 68 -4.26 39.75 32.44
C TRP A 68 -4.56 38.41 31.75
N ALA A 69 -5.50 38.38 30.86
CA ALA A 69 -5.81 37.14 30.10
C ALA A 69 -4.62 36.65 29.30
N VAL A 70 -3.96 37.55 28.54
CA VAL A 70 -2.78 37.21 27.77
C VAL A 70 -1.64 36.74 28.67
N LEU A 71 -1.42 37.41 29.78
CA LEU A 71 -0.37 37.04 30.73
C LEU A 71 -0.63 35.64 31.34
N LEU A 72 -1.85 35.39 31.83
CA LEU A 72 -2.24 34.08 32.39
C LEU A 72 -2.16 32.96 31.35
N ALA A 73 -2.66 33.19 30.14
CA ALA A 73 -2.55 32.23 29.03
C ALA A 73 -1.09 31.94 28.70
N SER A 74 -0.22 32.96 28.66
CA SER A 74 1.21 32.78 28.39
C SER A 74 1.90 31.91 29.43
N VAL A 75 1.56 32.05 30.68
CA VAL A 75 2.12 31.26 31.81
C VAL A 75 1.80 29.77 31.64
N VAL A 76 0.63 29.44 31.15
CA VAL A 76 0.19 28.06 30.93
C VAL A 76 0.72 27.50 29.59
N GLU A 77 0.54 28.24 28.51
CA GLU A 77 0.79 27.76 27.14
C GLU A 77 2.27 27.64 26.80
N VAL A 78 3.12 28.59 27.21
CA VAL A 78 4.54 28.57 26.86
C VAL A 78 5.26 27.33 27.35
N PRO A 79 5.14 26.88 28.62
CA PRO A 79 5.78 25.63 29.06
C PRO A 79 5.30 24.39 28.30
N ILE A 80 4.01 24.29 28.02
CA ILE A 80 3.44 23.14 27.34
C ILE A 80 3.87 23.10 25.88
N THR A 81 3.91 24.27 25.20
CA THR A 81 4.41 24.38 23.82
C THR A 81 5.89 24.03 23.72
N VAL A 82 6.70 24.48 24.68
CA VAL A 82 8.13 24.09 24.79
C VAL A 82 8.27 22.60 24.98
N LEU A 83 7.51 22.02 25.91
CA LEU A 83 7.53 20.57 26.18
C LEU A 83 7.14 19.77 24.93
N ASN A 84 6.08 20.16 24.23
CA ASN A 84 5.66 19.54 22.99
C ASN A 84 6.72 19.67 21.89
N SER A 85 7.41 20.79 21.81
CA SER A 85 8.53 21.02 20.86
C SER A 85 9.74 20.14 21.16
N ILE A 86 10.08 19.92 22.44
CA ILE A 86 11.17 19.04 22.86
C ILE A 86 10.88 17.58 22.44
N TYR A 87 9.71 17.09 22.77
CA TYR A 87 9.31 15.70 22.48
C TYR A 87 8.73 15.52 21.08
N VAL A 88 8.50 16.60 20.34
CA VAL A 88 7.93 16.59 18.96
C VAL A 88 6.65 15.73 18.86
N GLY A 89 5.82 15.78 19.91
CA GLY A 89 4.57 15.02 19.96
C GLY A 89 4.71 13.49 20.12
N THR A 90 5.95 12.96 20.23
CA THR A 90 6.20 11.51 20.20
C THR A 90 5.72 10.72 21.41
N LYS A 91 5.38 11.42 22.50
CA LYS A 91 4.93 10.78 23.74
C LYS A 91 3.42 10.77 23.85
N SER A 92 2.82 9.60 24.03
CA SER A 92 1.37 9.39 24.15
C SER A 92 0.74 10.21 25.31
N TRP A 93 1.45 10.41 26.41
CA TRP A 93 0.95 11.19 27.55
C TRP A 93 0.77 12.69 27.27
N LEU A 94 1.46 13.25 26.25
CA LEU A 94 1.37 14.67 25.89
C LEU A 94 -0.03 15.11 25.49
N LYS A 95 -0.89 14.21 25.03
CA LYS A 95 -2.28 14.53 24.68
C LYS A 95 -3.07 15.14 25.83
N ILE A 96 -2.77 14.75 27.09
CA ILE A 96 -3.49 15.24 28.26
C ILE A 96 -3.12 16.69 28.57
N PRO A 97 -1.83 17.05 28.81
CA PRO A 97 -1.47 18.43 29.11
C PRO A 97 -1.76 19.39 27.93
N LEU A 98 -1.57 18.97 26.68
CA LEU A 98 -1.93 19.78 25.52
C LEU A 98 -3.43 20.12 25.49
N MET A 99 -4.28 19.18 25.82
CA MET A 99 -5.72 19.40 25.80
C MET A 99 -6.20 20.22 26.98
N VAL A 100 -5.65 20.02 28.19
CA VAL A 100 -5.95 20.82 29.36
C VAL A 100 -5.55 22.27 29.13
N ASP A 101 -4.37 22.49 28.57
CA ASP A 101 -3.88 23.82 28.22
C ASP A 101 -4.80 24.49 27.19
N LEU A 102 -5.16 23.80 26.12
CA LEU A 102 -6.08 24.32 25.12
C LEU A 102 -7.44 24.73 25.71
N ILE A 103 -7.98 23.92 26.64
CA ILE A 103 -9.24 24.23 27.33
C ILE A 103 -9.08 25.48 28.19
N LEU A 104 -7.99 25.59 28.96
CA LEU A 104 -7.73 26.73 29.86
C LEU A 104 -7.52 28.02 29.08
N VAL A 105 -6.70 28.00 28.03
CA VAL A 105 -6.45 29.18 27.17
C VAL A 105 -7.76 29.64 26.51
N CYS A 106 -8.55 28.73 25.98
CA CYS A 106 -9.85 29.05 25.42
C CYS A 106 -10.82 29.63 26.43
N ALA A 107 -10.82 29.12 27.67
CA ALA A 107 -11.68 29.63 28.77
C ALA A 107 -11.25 31.00 29.21
N ILE A 108 -9.94 31.26 29.39
CA ILE A 108 -9.38 32.57 29.75
C ILE A 108 -9.74 33.61 28.69
N LEU A 109 -9.57 33.28 27.40
CA LEU A 109 -9.96 34.14 26.28
C LEU A 109 -11.47 34.46 26.28
N SER A 110 -12.30 33.44 26.48
CA SER A 110 -13.74 33.61 26.55
C SER A 110 -14.18 34.53 27.71
N ALA A 111 -13.52 34.37 28.86
CA ALA A 111 -13.77 35.24 30.00
C ALA A 111 -13.41 36.71 29.72
N ALA A 112 -12.22 36.95 29.13
CA ALA A 112 -11.72 38.31 28.87
C ALA A 112 -12.51 39.05 27.79
N LEU A 113 -13.04 38.34 26.82
CA LEU A 113 -13.80 38.89 25.67
C LEU A 113 -15.33 38.85 25.92
N GLY A 114 -15.76 38.63 27.18
CA GLY A 114 -17.15 38.67 27.56
C GLY A 114 -18.04 37.67 26.86
N HIS A 115 -17.52 36.45 26.58
CA HIS A 115 -18.24 35.36 25.94
C HIS A 115 -18.71 35.66 24.49
N ASN A 116 -18.24 36.74 23.84
CA ASN A 116 -18.57 37.08 22.48
C ASN A 116 -17.96 36.08 21.48
N ILE A 117 -16.95 35.29 21.88
CA ILE A 117 -16.28 34.30 21.04
C ILE A 117 -16.79 32.88 21.41
N THR A 118 -18.04 32.61 21.11
CA THR A 118 -18.65 31.28 21.37
C THR A 118 -17.96 30.14 20.62
N LEU A 119 -17.37 30.42 19.45
CA LEU A 119 -16.64 29.42 18.65
C LEU A 119 -15.40 28.87 19.36
N VAL A 120 -14.79 29.62 20.28
CA VAL A 120 -13.59 29.16 21.01
C VAL A 120 -13.84 27.91 21.82
N ILE A 121 -15.05 27.72 22.36
CA ILE A 121 -15.45 26.53 23.12
C ILE A 121 -15.40 25.24 22.28
N VAL A 122 -15.50 25.35 20.97
CA VAL A 122 -15.54 24.20 20.05
C VAL A 122 -14.14 23.66 19.76
N PHE A 123 -13.09 24.50 19.86
CA PHE A 123 -11.71 24.08 19.53
C PHE A 123 -11.22 22.86 20.31
N PRO A 124 -11.31 22.79 21.63
CA PRO A 124 -10.88 21.61 22.39
C PRO A 124 -11.61 20.33 21.94
N LEU A 125 -12.90 20.45 21.64
CA LEU A 125 -13.72 19.33 21.22
C LEU A 125 -13.29 18.79 19.85
N VAL A 126 -13.12 19.66 18.85
CA VAL A 126 -12.65 19.30 17.51
C VAL A 126 -11.23 18.75 17.55
N ALA A 127 -10.36 19.38 18.37
CA ALA A 127 -9.00 18.91 18.55
C ALA A 127 -8.96 17.49 19.15
N SER A 128 -9.83 17.20 20.14
CA SER A 128 -9.90 15.88 20.76
C SER A 128 -10.37 14.77 19.83
N ALA A 129 -11.23 15.10 18.85
CA ALA A 129 -11.72 14.13 17.87
C ALA A 129 -10.61 13.57 16.96
N ARG A 130 -9.50 14.31 16.78
CA ARG A 130 -8.33 13.90 16.00
C ARG A 130 -7.57 12.71 16.58
N TYR A 131 -7.74 12.44 17.88
CA TYR A 131 -7.13 11.29 18.53
C TYR A 131 -7.87 9.97 18.24
N PHE A 132 -9.01 10.04 17.56
CA PHE A 132 -9.87 8.89 17.24
C PHE A 132 -10.20 8.01 18.45
N ASP A 133 -10.32 8.64 19.62
CA ASP A 133 -10.74 8.00 20.87
C ASP A 133 -12.05 8.64 21.37
N SER A 134 -13.15 7.91 21.24
CA SER A 134 -14.48 8.38 21.64
C SER A 134 -14.62 8.60 23.14
N LYS A 135 -13.90 7.81 23.98
CA LYS A 135 -13.90 7.98 25.44
C LYS A 135 -13.13 9.24 25.82
N TYR A 136 -11.98 9.44 25.20
CA TYR A 136 -11.16 10.64 25.37
C TYR A 136 -11.93 11.90 24.96
N THR A 137 -12.54 11.91 23.77
CA THR A 137 -13.36 13.03 23.28
C THR A 137 -14.53 13.34 24.21
N ARG A 138 -15.19 12.33 24.76
CA ARG A 138 -16.24 12.51 25.80
C ARG A 138 -15.71 13.20 27.05
N ASN A 139 -14.57 12.74 27.54
CA ASN A 139 -13.98 13.30 28.79
C ASN A 139 -13.53 14.76 28.58
N VAL A 140 -12.95 15.06 27.42
CA VAL A 140 -12.61 16.44 26.99
C VAL A 140 -13.86 17.30 26.90
N ALA A 141 -14.95 16.80 26.33
CA ALA A 141 -16.23 17.54 26.26
C ALA A 141 -16.76 17.90 27.68
N ILE A 142 -16.77 16.94 28.58
CA ILE A 142 -17.22 17.17 29.97
C ILE A 142 -16.33 18.22 30.66
N LEU A 143 -15.01 18.06 30.55
CA LEU A 143 -14.06 19.00 31.15
C LEU A 143 -14.20 20.40 30.56
N THR A 144 -14.32 20.51 29.23
CA THR A 144 -14.54 21.78 28.57
C THR A 144 -15.80 22.45 29.04
N ALA A 145 -16.92 21.75 29.14
CA ALA A 145 -18.19 22.29 29.65
C ALA A 145 -18.07 22.82 31.08
N LEU A 146 -17.41 22.08 31.98
CA LEU A 146 -17.21 22.49 33.36
C LEU A 146 -16.33 23.73 33.47
N VAL A 147 -15.20 23.75 32.76
CA VAL A 147 -14.26 24.90 32.84
C VAL A 147 -14.88 26.16 32.24
N PHE A 148 -15.65 26.04 31.16
CA PHE A 148 -16.36 27.17 30.57
C PHE A 148 -17.53 27.66 31.47
N ALA A 149 -18.22 26.78 32.19
CA ALA A 149 -19.21 27.17 33.18
C ALA A 149 -18.60 28.03 34.29
N VAL A 150 -17.45 27.54 34.84
CA VAL A 150 -16.69 28.30 35.87
C VAL A 150 -16.20 29.63 35.29
N SER A 151 -15.65 29.66 34.11
CA SER A 151 -15.19 30.87 33.39
C SER A 151 -16.32 31.89 33.27
N GLY A 152 -17.54 31.46 32.96
CA GLY A 152 -18.73 32.32 32.84
C GLY A 152 -19.12 32.96 34.17
N VAL A 153 -19.11 32.18 35.26
CA VAL A 153 -19.39 32.68 36.59
C VAL A 153 -18.33 33.70 37.05
N VAL A 154 -17.05 33.34 36.86
CA VAL A 154 -15.92 34.24 37.20
C VAL A 154 -16.01 35.55 36.43
N SER A 155 -16.24 35.50 35.11
CA SER A 155 -16.41 36.70 34.28
C SER A 155 -17.54 37.59 34.78
N GLY A 156 -18.69 37.01 35.11
CA GLY A 156 -19.82 37.74 35.73
C GLY A 156 -19.49 38.42 37.05
N PHE A 157 -18.73 37.72 37.90
CA PHE A 157 -18.30 38.25 39.19
C PHE A 157 -17.37 39.46 39.10
N PHE A 158 -16.47 39.44 38.09
CA PHE A 158 -15.57 40.56 37.84
C PHE A 158 -16.18 41.67 36.98
N GLY A 159 -17.48 41.58 36.66
CA GLY A 159 -18.21 42.60 35.92
C GLY A 159 -17.81 42.68 34.43
N ILE A 160 -17.19 41.63 33.91
CA ILE A 160 -16.93 41.47 32.46
C ILE A 160 -18.22 40.92 31.83
N VAL A 161 -19.04 41.79 31.31
CA VAL A 161 -20.41 41.50 30.91
C VAL A 161 -20.54 41.51 29.40
N ASN A 162 -21.30 40.57 28.85
CA ASN A 162 -21.63 40.58 27.43
C ASN A 162 -22.70 41.66 27.15
N LEU A 163 -22.31 42.68 26.34
CA LEU A 163 -23.19 43.77 25.95
C LEU A 163 -24.45 43.31 25.17
N ASN A 164 -24.38 42.16 24.50
CA ASN A 164 -25.55 41.63 23.76
C ASN A 164 -26.64 41.11 24.71
N MET A 165 -26.28 40.62 25.92
CA MET A 165 -27.21 40.18 26.94
C MET A 165 -28.05 41.30 27.51
N LEU A 166 -27.44 42.47 27.62
CA LEU A 166 -28.13 43.65 28.17
C LEU A 166 -29.20 44.21 27.23
N ARG A 167 -29.08 43.94 25.91
CA ARG A 167 -30.07 44.37 24.93
C ARG A 167 -31.36 43.52 24.97
N PHE A 168 -31.33 42.31 25.51
CA PHE A 168 -32.49 41.44 25.65
C PHE A 168 -33.17 41.50 27.01
N SER A 169 -32.57 42.21 27.96
CA SER A 169 -33.20 42.47 29.25
C SER A 169 -34.32 43.52 29.07
N GLN A 170 -35.55 43.17 29.48
CA GLN A 170 -36.66 44.13 29.47
C GLN A 170 -36.52 45.20 30.58
N ASP A 171 -35.41 45.21 31.31
CA ASP A 171 -35.11 46.14 32.37
C ASP A 171 -34.41 47.36 31.77
N THR A 172 -35.17 48.46 31.60
CA THR A 172 -34.68 49.71 31.00
C THR A 172 -33.49 50.34 31.73
N THR A 173 -33.33 50.02 33.02
CA THR A 173 -32.18 50.48 33.81
C THR A 173 -30.87 49.78 33.42
N LEU A 174 -30.91 48.54 33.04
CA LEU A 174 -29.78 47.75 32.54
C LEU A 174 -29.31 48.20 31.14
N THR A 175 -30.22 48.64 30.25
CA THR A 175 -29.90 49.09 28.92
C THR A 175 -29.20 50.48 28.89
N VAL A 176 -29.46 51.33 29.88
CA VAL A 176 -28.79 52.62 29.99
C VAL A 176 -27.36 52.49 30.53
N ALA A 177 -27.13 51.49 31.36
CA ALA A 177 -25.80 51.14 31.93
C ALA A 177 -24.85 50.46 30.94
N ALA A 178 -25.31 50.12 29.72
CA ALA A 178 -24.58 49.36 28.71
C ALA A 178 -23.44 50.14 28.03
N GLY A 179 -23.12 51.32 28.52
CA GLY A 179 -21.93 52.09 28.08
C GLY A 179 -20.67 51.71 28.88
N SER A 180 -19.63 52.53 28.70
CA SER A 180 -18.30 52.40 29.32
C SER A 180 -18.26 52.30 30.85
N ARG A 181 -19.39 52.45 31.55
CA ARG A 181 -19.56 52.45 33.00
C ARG A 181 -20.21 51.23 33.61
N LEU A 182 -20.46 50.18 32.86
CA LEU A 182 -21.16 49.00 33.39
C LEU A 182 -20.42 48.34 34.58
N ARG A 183 -19.10 48.32 34.54
CA ARG A 183 -18.25 47.83 35.62
C ARG A 183 -18.41 48.69 36.88
N GLU A 184 -18.48 50.00 36.72
CA GLU A 184 -18.71 50.93 37.82
C GLU A 184 -20.10 50.77 38.41
N ALA A 185 -21.14 50.63 37.60
CA ALA A 185 -22.51 50.40 38.02
C ALA A 185 -22.65 49.08 38.83
N ILE A 186 -22.03 47.98 38.38
CA ILE A 186 -21.99 46.69 39.11
C ILE A 186 -21.25 46.84 40.43
N THR A 187 -20.16 47.60 40.47
CA THR A 187 -19.35 47.83 41.68
C THR A 187 -20.06 48.78 42.64
N ALA A 188 -20.85 49.70 42.16
CA ALA A 188 -21.66 50.63 42.99
C ALA A 188 -22.96 49.99 43.52
N GLY A 189 -23.28 48.77 43.12
CA GLY A 189 -24.49 48.08 43.59
C GLY A 189 -25.77 48.35 42.79
N ASP A 190 -25.68 49.13 41.72
CA ASP A 190 -26.83 49.51 40.88
C ASP A 190 -27.43 48.30 40.09
N ILE A 191 -26.67 47.21 39.96
CA ILE A 191 -27.12 45.98 39.31
C ILE A 191 -27.08 44.82 40.34
N ASN A 192 -28.22 44.13 40.46
CA ASN A 192 -28.31 42.93 41.27
C ASN A 192 -27.51 41.78 40.61
N ARG A 193 -26.34 41.49 41.17
CA ARG A 193 -25.42 40.46 40.70
C ARG A 193 -26.06 39.08 40.59
N VAL A 194 -26.96 38.72 41.50
CA VAL A 194 -27.65 37.43 41.54
C VAL A 194 -28.63 37.34 40.37
N LYS A 195 -29.41 38.41 40.10
CA LYS A 195 -30.33 38.45 38.96
C LYS A 195 -29.60 38.38 37.65
N TYR A 196 -28.50 39.14 37.52
CA TYR A 196 -27.65 39.10 36.32
C TYR A 196 -27.04 37.73 36.06
N THR A 197 -26.52 37.06 37.09
CA THR A 197 -25.93 35.70 36.97
C THR A 197 -27.01 34.68 36.56
N LYS A 198 -28.23 34.81 37.06
CA LYS A 198 -29.36 33.95 36.70
C LYS A 198 -29.77 34.14 35.24
N GLU A 199 -29.85 35.38 34.76
CA GLU A 199 -30.15 35.69 33.34
C GLU A 199 -29.05 35.19 32.40
N LEU A 200 -27.78 35.37 32.76
CA LEU A 200 -26.65 34.82 32.04
C LEU A 200 -26.75 33.30 31.89
N PHE A 201 -27.11 32.63 32.98
CA PHE A 201 -27.21 31.17 32.97
C PHE A 201 -28.35 30.69 32.09
N LEU A 202 -29.52 31.30 32.17
CA LEU A 202 -30.69 30.87 31.40
C LEU A 202 -30.62 31.21 29.92
N ASN A 203 -30.15 32.39 29.57
CA ASN A 203 -30.25 32.89 28.21
C ASN A 203 -28.99 32.67 27.36
N GLU A 204 -27.84 32.46 27.99
CA GLU A 204 -26.59 32.19 27.25
C GLU A 204 -26.06 30.78 27.51
N PHE A 205 -25.94 30.39 28.75
CA PHE A 205 -25.28 29.14 29.10
C PHE A 205 -26.06 27.90 28.62
N ILE A 206 -27.36 27.86 28.91
CA ILE A 206 -28.20 26.70 28.52
C ILE A 206 -28.26 26.49 26.99
N PRO A 207 -28.56 27.50 26.15
CA PRO A 207 -28.56 27.30 24.69
C PRO A 207 -27.21 26.85 24.14
N ARG A 208 -26.10 27.40 24.67
CA ARG A 208 -24.76 26.98 24.27
C ARG A 208 -24.43 25.56 24.70
N CYS A 209 -24.89 25.13 25.88
CA CYS A 209 -24.76 23.73 26.30
C CYS A 209 -25.45 22.76 25.37
N ILE A 210 -26.65 23.11 24.85
CA ILE A 210 -27.38 22.27 23.88
C ILE A 210 -26.59 22.12 22.59
N VAL A 211 -26.12 23.23 22.01
CA VAL A 211 -25.28 23.21 20.80
C VAL A 211 -23.99 22.43 21.04
N PHE A 212 -23.33 22.65 22.17
CA PHE A 212 -22.12 21.95 22.54
C PHE A 212 -22.33 20.44 22.71
N LEU A 213 -23.47 20.05 23.27
CA LEU A 213 -23.85 18.64 23.41
C LEU A 213 -24.01 17.97 22.01
N CYS A 214 -24.71 18.63 21.09
CA CYS A 214 -24.87 18.14 19.71
C CYS A 214 -23.52 17.98 19.01
N LEU A 215 -22.63 18.97 19.13
CA LEU A 215 -21.27 18.92 18.57
C LEU A 215 -20.43 17.82 19.22
N SER A 216 -20.57 17.62 20.54
CA SER A 216 -19.87 16.58 21.28
C SER A 216 -20.26 15.18 20.79
N VAL A 217 -21.54 14.94 20.52
CA VAL A 217 -22.01 13.68 19.94
C VAL A 217 -21.44 13.48 18.55
N SER A 218 -21.46 14.52 17.70
CA SER A 218 -20.89 14.49 16.35
C SER A 218 -19.37 14.21 16.36
N CYS A 219 -18.61 14.89 17.21
CA CYS A 219 -17.16 14.67 17.34
C CYS A 219 -16.84 13.27 17.85
N ARG A 220 -17.61 12.72 18.80
CA ARG A 220 -17.47 11.34 19.26
C ARG A 220 -17.74 10.32 18.15
N PHE A 221 -18.74 10.59 17.30
CA PHE A 221 -19.04 9.74 16.15
C PHE A 221 -17.89 9.74 15.14
N VAL A 222 -17.34 10.91 14.83
CA VAL A 222 -16.16 11.06 13.95
C VAL A 222 -14.96 10.31 14.53
N ALA A 223 -14.67 10.49 15.82
CA ALA A 223 -13.58 9.80 16.52
C ALA A 223 -13.74 8.27 16.48
N SER A 224 -14.97 7.78 16.69
CA SER A 224 -15.28 6.35 16.65
C SER A 224 -15.12 5.75 15.26
N ARG A 225 -15.56 6.47 14.20
CA ARG A 225 -15.36 6.04 12.81
C ARG A 225 -13.89 6.06 12.41
N GLY A 226 -13.16 7.10 12.77
CA GLY A 226 -11.73 7.22 12.49
C GLY A 226 -10.94 6.05 13.06
N LYS A 227 -11.23 5.65 14.31
CA LYS A 227 -10.60 4.48 14.93
C LYS A 227 -10.82 3.19 14.14
N ARG A 228 -12.07 2.90 13.78
CA ARG A 228 -12.41 1.71 12.98
C ARG A 228 -11.71 1.71 11.62
N MET A 229 -11.60 2.87 10.99
CA MET A 229 -10.94 3.00 9.68
C MET A 229 -9.44 2.69 9.77
N ILE A 230 -8.76 3.18 10.82
CA ILE A 230 -7.35 2.89 11.09
C ILE A 230 -7.14 1.39 11.38
N GLU A 231 -8.01 0.78 12.21
CA GLU A 231 -7.94 -0.64 12.52
C GLU A 231 -8.12 -1.51 11.27
N MET A 232 -9.12 -1.23 10.43
CA MET A 232 -9.34 -1.94 9.17
C MET A 232 -8.16 -1.77 8.20
N GLN A 233 -7.62 -0.56 8.08
CA GLN A 233 -6.46 -0.32 7.22
C GLN A 233 -5.22 -1.08 7.69
N SER A 234 -4.97 -1.10 9.00
CA SER A 234 -3.87 -1.87 9.60
C SER A 234 -4.03 -3.38 9.38
N GLU A 235 -5.25 -3.90 9.50
CA GLU A 235 -5.53 -5.30 9.25
C GLU A 235 -5.33 -5.66 7.77
N ASN A 236 -5.79 -4.82 6.86
CA ASN A 236 -5.59 -5.03 5.43
C ASN A 236 -4.11 -5.04 5.05
N VAL A 237 -3.31 -4.08 5.56
CA VAL A 237 -1.85 -4.05 5.34
C VAL A 237 -1.19 -5.34 5.83
N LYS A 238 -1.57 -5.84 7.02
CA LYS A 238 -1.04 -7.11 7.55
C LYS A 238 -1.43 -8.32 6.69
N LYS A 239 -2.68 -8.35 6.20
CA LYS A 239 -3.15 -9.42 5.31
C LYS A 239 -2.38 -9.42 3.98
N THR A 240 -2.21 -8.25 3.37
CA THR A 240 -1.45 -8.11 2.11
C THR A 240 0.00 -8.54 2.30
N ALA A 241 0.69 -8.05 3.33
CA ALA A 241 2.07 -8.42 3.62
C ALA A 241 2.24 -9.94 3.88
N ARG A 242 1.25 -10.57 4.53
CA ARG A 242 1.26 -12.02 4.71
C ARG A 242 1.12 -12.77 3.38
N ILE A 243 0.16 -12.36 2.53
CA ILE A 243 -0.05 -12.96 1.20
C ILE A 243 1.21 -12.82 0.35
N GLU A 244 1.83 -11.64 0.32
CA GLU A 244 3.10 -11.42 -0.38
C GLU A 244 4.21 -12.35 0.11
N THR A 245 4.31 -12.55 1.43
CA THR A 245 5.30 -13.47 2.01
C THR A 245 5.05 -14.91 1.58
N GLU A 246 3.79 -15.38 1.60
CA GLU A 246 3.39 -16.72 1.19
C GLU A 246 3.64 -16.94 -0.32
N LEU A 247 3.33 -15.94 -1.17
CA LEU A 247 3.60 -15.98 -2.61
C LEU A 247 5.11 -15.99 -2.93
N ASN A 248 5.91 -15.18 -2.21
CA ASN A 248 7.37 -15.19 -2.37
C ASN A 248 7.98 -16.55 -2.00
N LEU A 249 7.45 -17.21 -0.98
CA LEU A 249 7.87 -18.57 -0.63
C LEU A 249 7.49 -19.56 -1.74
N ALA A 250 6.26 -19.48 -2.27
CA ALA A 250 5.84 -20.32 -3.40
C ALA A 250 6.72 -20.11 -4.64
N LYS A 251 7.09 -18.86 -4.95
CA LYS A 251 8.06 -18.52 -6.01
C LYS A 251 9.41 -19.21 -5.81
N GLN A 252 9.94 -19.16 -4.59
CA GLN A 252 11.23 -19.82 -4.29
C GLN A 252 11.15 -21.33 -4.44
N ILE A 253 10.06 -21.97 -3.98
CA ILE A 253 9.85 -23.39 -4.13
C ILE A 253 9.76 -23.75 -5.62
N GLN A 254 8.97 -23.02 -6.40
CA GLN A 254 8.79 -23.26 -7.83
C GLN A 254 10.09 -23.10 -8.61
N ALA A 255 10.85 -22.02 -8.34
CA ALA A 255 12.16 -21.80 -8.96
C ALA A 255 13.15 -22.93 -8.63
N GLY A 256 13.10 -23.49 -7.41
CA GLY A 256 13.92 -24.64 -7.01
C GLY A 256 13.51 -25.97 -7.68
N MET A 257 12.32 -26.04 -8.29
CA MET A 257 11.88 -27.22 -9.03
C MET A 257 12.39 -27.22 -10.49
N LEU A 258 12.71 -26.05 -11.04
CA LEU A 258 13.27 -25.97 -12.39
C LEU A 258 14.77 -26.33 -12.34
N PRO A 259 15.31 -26.95 -13.41
CA PRO A 259 16.73 -27.26 -13.47
C PRO A 259 17.58 -25.97 -13.44
N CYS A 260 18.48 -25.86 -12.46
CA CYS A 260 19.32 -24.68 -12.25
C CYS A 260 20.77 -24.84 -12.75
N ILE A 261 21.19 -26.08 -13.07
CA ILE A 261 22.57 -26.37 -13.53
C ILE A 261 22.65 -26.07 -15.02
N LEU A 262 23.42 -25.05 -15.39
CA LEU A 262 23.64 -24.65 -16.77
C LEU A 262 25.14 -24.49 -17.05
N PRO A 263 25.70 -25.11 -18.11
CA PRO A 263 24.99 -25.96 -19.07
C PRO A 263 24.40 -27.22 -18.44
N ALA A 264 23.33 -27.75 -19.03
CA ALA A 264 22.53 -28.84 -18.47
C ALA A 264 23.31 -30.11 -18.14
N PHE A 265 24.32 -30.41 -18.95
CA PHE A 265 25.13 -31.61 -18.86
C PHE A 265 26.61 -31.26 -18.98
N PRO A 266 27.26 -30.69 -17.94
CA PRO A 266 28.63 -30.21 -18.01
C PRO A 266 29.65 -31.32 -18.26
N GLU A 267 29.27 -32.58 -18.00
CA GLU A 267 30.11 -33.78 -18.21
C GLU A 267 30.01 -34.33 -19.64
N HIS A 268 29.06 -33.84 -20.46
CA HIS A 268 28.80 -34.29 -21.80
C HIS A 268 29.13 -33.15 -22.79
N GLU A 269 30.22 -33.31 -23.53
CA GLU A 269 30.66 -32.34 -24.54
C GLU A 269 29.74 -32.31 -25.81
N TYR A 270 28.67 -33.11 -25.83
CA TYR A 270 27.82 -33.31 -27.03
C TYR A 270 26.64 -32.33 -27.14
N ILE A 271 26.30 -31.64 -26.08
CA ILE A 271 25.12 -30.74 -26.01
C ILE A 271 25.40 -29.54 -25.12
N ASP A 272 25.29 -28.32 -25.64
CA ASP A 272 25.13 -27.11 -24.84
C ASP A 272 23.63 -26.77 -24.78
N LEU A 273 22.99 -27.11 -23.64
CA LEU A 273 21.57 -26.81 -23.40
C LEU A 273 21.46 -25.79 -22.28
N ARG A 274 20.74 -24.71 -22.56
CA ARG A 274 20.54 -23.60 -21.65
C ARG A 274 19.08 -23.15 -21.67
N ALA A 275 18.64 -22.52 -20.57
CA ALA A 275 17.28 -21.98 -20.45
C ALA A 275 17.30 -20.60 -19.78
N ALA A 276 16.32 -19.79 -20.13
CA ALA A 276 15.99 -18.53 -19.47
C ALA A 276 14.50 -18.55 -19.12
N TYR A 277 14.18 -18.11 -17.90
CA TYR A 277 12.83 -18.15 -17.34
C TYR A 277 12.52 -16.84 -16.66
N HIS A 278 11.48 -16.15 -17.13
CA HIS A 278 11.08 -14.83 -16.64
C HIS A 278 9.56 -14.83 -16.39
N PRO A 279 9.12 -15.16 -15.17
CA PRO A 279 7.69 -15.14 -14.84
C PRO A 279 7.13 -13.71 -14.84
N ALA A 280 5.89 -13.57 -15.34
CA ALA A 280 5.16 -12.30 -15.35
C ALA A 280 4.60 -11.94 -13.95
N LYS A 281 4.34 -12.95 -13.12
CA LYS A 281 3.83 -12.81 -11.74
C LYS A 281 4.77 -13.48 -10.74
N GLU A 282 4.33 -13.52 -9.47
CA GLU A 282 5.10 -14.16 -8.41
C GLU A 282 5.32 -15.65 -8.68
N VAL A 283 4.34 -16.33 -9.27
CA VAL A 283 4.37 -17.74 -9.67
C VAL A 283 3.83 -17.89 -11.09
N SER A 284 4.30 -18.89 -11.83
CA SER A 284 4.11 -19.08 -13.27
C SER A 284 3.47 -20.43 -13.60
N GLY A 285 2.75 -20.46 -14.75
CA GLY A 285 2.27 -21.69 -15.37
C GLY A 285 3.31 -22.39 -16.22
N ASP A 286 4.26 -21.63 -16.72
CA ASP A 286 5.35 -22.12 -17.57
C ASP A 286 6.34 -22.99 -16.84
N PHE A 287 6.89 -23.96 -17.54
CA PHE A 287 8.07 -24.69 -17.08
C PHE A 287 8.87 -25.28 -18.22
N TYR A 288 10.12 -25.56 -17.91
CA TYR A 288 10.99 -26.40 -18.71
C TYR A 288 11.61 -27.50 -17.83
N ASP A 289 12.00 -28.60 -18.46
CA ASP A 289 12.79 -29.64 -17.81
C ASP A 289 13.74 -30.28 -18.80
N TYR A 290 14.88 -30.73 -18.29
CA TYR A 290 15.81 -31.58 -18.97
C TYR A 290 16.40 -32.58 -17.96
N PHE A 291 16.56 -33.82 -18.38
CA PHE A 291 17.04 -34.87 -17.51
C PHE A 291 17.61 -36.03 -18.33
N LYS A 292 18.52 -36.74 -17.70
CA LYS A 292 19.06 -37.99 -18.25
C LYS A 292 18.01 -39.10 -18.06
N ILE A 293 17.72 -39.83 -19.14
CA ILE A 293 16.86 -41.03 -19.11
C ILE A 293 17.77 -42.24 -18.89
N ASP A 294 18.79 -42.37 -19.71
CA ASP A 294 19.85 -43.36 -19.58
C ASP A 294 21.20 -42.79 -20.10
N GLU A 295 22.19 -43.64 -20.38
CA GLU A 295 23.53 -43.17 -20.77
C GLU A 295 23.57 -42.45 -22.14
N THR A 296 22.58 -42.70 -22.97
CA THR A 296 22.53 -42.18 -24.37
C THR A 296 21.31 -41.35 -24.65
N HIS A 297 20.33 -41.31 -23.73
CA HIS A 297 19.07 -40.61 -23.99
C HIS A 297 18.85 -39.45 -22.98
N VAL A 298 18.52 -38.30 -23.53
CA VAL A 298 18.21 -37.07 -22.79
C VAL A 298 16.75 -36.68 -23.05
N GLY A 299 15.96 -36.53 -21.98
CA GLY A 299 14.62 -35.99 -22.03
C GLY A 299 14.62 -34.47 -21.96
N ILE A 300 13.79 -33.83 -22.80
CA ILE A 300 13.61 -32.37 -22.89
C ILE A 300 12.14 -32.06 -22.91
N VAL A 301 11.70 -31.12 -22.09
CA VAL A 301 10.29 -30.69 -21.98
C VAL A 301 10.23 -29.17 -21.86
N ILE A 302 9.31 -28.55 -22.60
CA ILE A 302 8.85 -27.17 -22.37
C ILE A 302 7.33 -27.18 -22.47
N ALA A 303 6.67 -26.48 -21.56
CA ALA A 303 5.22 -26.48 -21.45
C ALA A 303 4.72 -25.20 -20.80
N ASP A 304 3.46 -24.85 -21.13
CA ASP A 304 2.72 -23.75 -20.56
C ASP A 304 1.33 -24.22 -20.14
N VAL A 305 0.96 -23.94 -18.89
CA VAL A 305 -0.33 -24.27 -18.26
C VAL A 305 -1.31 -23.14 -18.48
N SER A 306 -2.51 -23.49 -18.96
CA SER A 306 -3.60 -22.54 -19.14
C SER A 306 -3.94 -21.76 -17.86
N GLY A 307 -4.13 -20.45 -18.01
CA GLY A 307 -4.42 -19.54 -16.90
C GLY A 307 -3.17 -19.03 -16.21
N LYS A 308 -3.34 -18.27 -15.12
CA LYS A 308 -2.24 -17.57 -14.43
C LYS A 308 -2.36 -17.63 -12.92
N GLY A 309 -1.24 -17.46 -12.23
CA GLY A 309 -1.18 -17.41 -10.76
C GLY A 309 -1.13 -18.77 -10.09
N VAL A 310 -1.59 -18.86 -8.83
CA VAL A 310 -1.37 -20.02 -7.97
C VAL A 310 -1.95 -21.33 -8.53
N GLY A 311 -3.12 -21.28 -9.17
CA GLY A 311 -3.74 -22.45 -9.77
C GLY A 311 -2.88 -23.07 -10.88
N ALA A 312 -2.45 -22.24 -11.84
CA ALA A 312 -1.56 -22.66 -12.93
C ALA A 312 -0.21 -23.17 -12.40
N ALA A 313 0.36 -22.48 -11.39
CA ALA A 313 1.62 -22.88 -10.77
C ALA A 313 1.56 -24.24 -10.06
N LEU A 314 0.47 -24.56 -9.38
CA LEU A 314 0.26 -25.85 -8.75
C LEU A 314 0.10 -26.97 -9.80
N TYR A 315 -0.68 -26.68 -10.86
CA TYR A 315 -0.87 -27.63 -11.95
C TYR A 315 0.41 -27.87 -12.74
N MET A 316 1.22 -26.84 -12.93
CA MET A 316 2.58 -26.93 -13.49
C MET A 316 3.43 -27.93 -12.73
N THR A 317 3.43 -27.85 -11.40
CA THR A 317 4.20 -28.76 -10.53
C THR A 317 3.82 -30.22 -10.72
N ILE A 318 2.51 -30.49 -10.79
CA ILE A 318 1.97 -31.83 -11.04
C ILE A 318 2.37 -32.29 -12.45
N SER A 319 2.12 -31.46 -13.46
CA SER A 319 2.37 -31.77 -14.88
C SER A 319 3.85 -32.05 -15.14
N LYS A 320 4.75 -31.22 -14.60
CA LYS A 320 6.19 -31.41 -14.69
C LYS A 320 6.62 -32.78 -14.14
N THR A 321 6.09 -33.12 -12.96
CA THR A 321 6.41 -34.40 -12.30
C THR A 321 5.90 -35.60 -13.08
N VAL A 322 4.66 -35.54 -13.55
CA VAL A 322 4.04 -36.62 -14.34
C VAL A 322 4.79 -36.82 -15.66
N LEU A 323 5.05 -35.76 -16.42
CA LEU A 323 5.75 -35.82 -17.70
C LEU A 323 7.15 -36.42 -17.53
N LYS A 324 7.92 -35.92 -16.55
CA LYS A 324 9.25 -36.44 -16.25
C LYS A 324 9.22 -37.93 -15.96
N ASN A 325 8.32 -38.37 -15.05
CA ASN A 325 8.23 -39.76 -14.67
C ASN A 325 7.87 -40.67 -15.85
N GLN A 326 6.95 -40.23 -16.71
CA GLN A 326 6.56 -41.03 -17.89
C GLN A 326 7.70 -41.14 -18.93
N LEU A 327 8.42 -40.07 -19.20
CA LEU A 327 9.55 -40.08 -20.13
C LEU A 327 10.74 -40.92 -19.57
N GLN A 328 10.96 -40.91 -18.27
CA GLN A 328 12.02 -41.68 -17.62
C GLN A 328 11.78 -43.21 -17.65
N LEU A 329 10.56 -43.68 -18.01
CA LEU A 329 10.29 -45.10 -18.22
C LEU A 329 11.00 -45.69 -19.46
N GLY A 330 11.59 -44.83 -20.30
CA GLY A 330 12.25 -45.27 -21.55
C GLY A 330 11.29 -45.74 -22.62
N ILE A 331 10.01 -45.45 -22.51
CA ILE A 331 8.98 -45.68 -23.54
C ILE A 331 9.03 -44.53 -24.58
N SER A 332 8.35 -44.71 -25.72
CA SER A 332 8.32 -43.67 -26.73
C SER A 332 7.69 -42.38 -26.24
N PRO A 333 8.13 -41.19 -26.70
CA PRO A 333 7.52 -39.92 -26.31
C PRO A 333 6.00 -39.86 -26.55
N ALA A 334 5.50 -40.46 -27.60
CA ALA A 334 4.07 -40.56 -27.92
C ALA A 334 3.30 -41.33 -26.82
N GLU A 335 3.81 -42.47 -26.43
CA GLU A 335 3.22 -43.28 -25.34
C GLU A 335 3.34 -42.59 -23.99
N ALA A 336 4.49 -41.96 -23.70
CA ALA A 336 4.71 -41.23 -22.47
C ALA A 336 3.71 -40.06 -22.32
N LEU A 337 3.49 -39.27 -23.38
CA LEU A 337 2.52 -38.17 -23.33
C LEU A 337 1.08 -38.66 -23.30
N THR A 338 0.75 -39.77 -23.95
CA THR A 338 -0.58 -40.38 -23.87
C THR A 338 -0.90 -40.84 -22.44
N ASN A 339 0.06 -41.47 -21.78
CA ASN A 339 -0.08 -41.90 -20.38
C ASN A 339 -0.14 -40.70 -19.43
N ALA A 340 0.70 -39.70 -19.64
CA ALA A 340 0.67 -38.45 -18.87
C ALA A 340 -0.67 -37.72 -19.02
N ASN A 341 -1.19 -37.61 -20.24
CA ASN A 341 -2.48 -36.99 -20.52
C ASN A 341 -3.62 -37.64 -19.73
N ARG A 342 -3.70 -38.99 -19.72
CA ARG A 342 -4.71 -39.71 -18.96
C ARG A 342 -4.61 -39.41 -17.47
N GLN A 343 -3.40 -39.44 -16.89
CA GLN A 343 -3.18 -39.08 -15.48
C GLN A 343 -3.52 -37.67 -15.14
N LEU A 344 -3.25 -36.71 -16.04
CA LEU A 344 -3.55 -35.28 -15.88
C LEU A 344 -5.04 -34.97 -16.04
N CYS A 345 -5.79 -35.76 -16.78
CA CYS A 345 -7.25 -35.66 -16.86
C CYS A 345 -7.93 -36.13 -15.57
N GLU A 346 -7.32 -37.08 -14.83
CA GLU A 346 -7.85 -37.58 -13.57
C GLU A 346 -7.93 -36.46 -12.53
N ASN A 347 -9.11 -36.25 -11.93
CA ASN A 347 -9.36 -35.26 -10.87
C ASN A 347 -9.06 -33.81 -11.28
N ASN A 348 -9.19 -33.48 -12.55
CA ASN A 348 -8.99 -32.13 -13.07
C ASN A 348 -10.30 -31.33 -13.09
N ASP A 349 -10.95 -31.18 -11.93
CA ASP A 349 -12.19 -30.43 -11.79
C ASP A 349 -12.05 -28.94 -12.13
N ALA A 350 -10.85 -28.41 -12.04
CA ALA A 350 -10.54 -27.03 -12.41
C ALA A 350 -10.52 -26.80 -13.94
N GLY A 351 -10.51 -27.88 -14.74
CA GLY A 351 -10.49 -27.80 -16.20
C GLY A 351 -9.20 -27.15 -16.77
N LEU A 352 -8.09 -27.25 -16.05
CA LEU A 352 -6.81 -26.74 -16.52
C LEU A 352 -6.22 -27.68 -17.57
N PHE A 353 -5.59 -27.11 -18.56
CA PHE A 353 -4.86 -27.87 -19.59
C PHE A 353 -3.47 -27.24 -19.77
N LEU A 354 -2.62 -27.90 -20.50
CA LEU A 354 -1.31 -27.34 -20.84
C LEU A 354 -0.91 -27.65 -22.28
N THR A 355 -0.22 -26.70 -22.87
CA THR A 355 0.53 -26.94 -24.08
C THR A 355 1.88 -27.56 -23.73
N CYS A 356 2.37 -28.48 -24.51
CA CYS A 356 3.64 -29.16 -24.20
C CYS A 356 4.36 -29.56 -25.48
N TRP A 357 5.65 -29.30 -25.49
CA TRP A 357 6.57 -29.90 -26.42
C TRP A 357 7.58 -30.77 -25.65
N ALA A 358 7.63 -32.08 -25.96
CA ALA A 358 8.49 -33.02 -25.25
C ALA A 358 9.25 -33.90 -26.23
N ALA A 359 10.51 -34.19 -25.92
CA ALA A 359 11.40 -34.96 -26.76
C ALA A 359 12.36 -35.85 -25.99
N VAL A 360 12.85 -36.86 -26.69
CA VAL A 360 13.98 -37.69 -26.29
C VAL A 360 15.05 -37.57 -27.37
N TYR A 361 16.22 -37.06 -26.98
CA TYR A 361 17.41 -36.97 -27.86
C TYR A 361 18.34 -38.13 -27.58
N ASN A 362 18.71 -38.85 -28.64
CA ASN A 362 19.72 -39.92 -28.60
C ASN A 362 21.08 -39.31 -28.96
N THR A 363 22.01 -39.28 -28.03
CA THR A 363 23.33 -38.66 -28.18
C THR A 363 24.28 -39.44 -29.11
N GLU A 364 24.06 -40.75 -29.31
CA GLU A 364 24.90 -41.58 -30.21
C GLU A 364 24.47 -41.46 -31.67
N THR A 365 23.13 -41.44 -31.89
CA THR A 365 22.59 -41.40 -33.25
C THR A 365 22.31 -39.99 -33.77
N GLY A 366 22.23 -39.01 -32.85
CA GLY A 366 21.80 -37.65 -33.19
C GLY A 366 20.31 -37.52 -33.53
N VAL A 367 19.51 -38.55 -33.29
CA VAL A 367 18.05 -38.52 -33.54
C VAL A 367 17.34 -37.89 -32.37
N LEU A 368 16.50 -36.91 -32.64
CA LEU A 368 15.57 -36.30 -31.69
C LEU A 368 14.15 -36.77 -32.04
N THR A 369 13.58 -37.61 -31.18
CA THR A 369 12.17 -38.07 -31.26
C THR A 369 11.32 -37.17 -30.40
N TYR A 370 10.27 -36.55 -30.93
CA TYR A 370 9.49 -35.55 -30.21
C TYR A 370 7.99 -35.63 -30.48
N VAL A 371 7.23 -35.03 -29.57
CA VAL A 371 5.78 -34.83 -29.63
C VAL A 371 5.48 -33.35 -29.38
N ASN A 372 4.60 -32.78 -30.19
CA ASN A 372 4.01 -31.48 -29.95
C ASN A 372 2.54 -31.65 -29.52
N ALA A 373 2.21 -31.30 -28.30
CA ALA A 373 0.87 -31.31 -27.73
C ALA A 373 0.33 -29.87 -27.61
N GLY A 374 0.07 -29.24 -28.74
CA GLY A 374 -0.52 -27.89 -28.80
C GLY A 374 0.43 -26.73 -28.50
N HIS A 375 1.73 -26.99 -28.42
CA HIS A 375 2.73 -25.99 -28.06
C HIS A 375 3.29 -25.25 -29.29
N ASN A 376 3.91 -24.09 -29.08
CA ASN A 376 4.58 -23.32 -30.10
C ASN A 376 5.63 -24.16 -30.80
N PRO A 377 5.73 -24.09 -32.15
CA PRO A 377 6.72 -24.85 -32.88
C PRO A 377 8.14 -24.35 -32.61
N PRO A 378 9.09 -25.21 -32.24
CA PRO A 378 10.48 -24.80 -32.05
C PRO A 378 11.10 -24.25 -33.32
N VAL A 379 12.10 -23.37 -33.16
CA VAL A 379 12.94 -22.89 -34.24
C VAL A 379 14.19 -23.76 -34.37
N ILE A 380 14.55 -24.15 -35.57
CA ILE A 380 15.81 -24.84 -35.85
C ILE A 380 16.74 -23.96 -36.69
N LEU A 381 18.02 -23.88 -36.27
CA LEU A 381 19.12 -23.24 -36.98
C LEU A 381 20.08 -24.31 -37.45
N ARG A 382 20.15 -24.52 -38.75
CA ARG A 382 21.07 -25.48 -39.38
C ARG A 382 22.20 -24.75 -40.08
N ASN A 383 23.41 -25.34 -40.09
CA ASN A 383 24.55 -24.76 -40.78
C ASN A 383 24.21 -24.42 -42.24
N GLY A 384 24.46 -23.17 -42.64
CA GLY A 384 24.26 -22.68 -44.03
C GLY A 384 22.79 -22.50 -44.46
N LYS A 385 21.82 -22.66 -43.55
CA LYS A 385 20.39 -22.43 -43.81
C LYS A 385 19.86 -21.32 -42.91
N LYS A 386 18.78 -20.67 -43.32
CA LYS A 386 18.05 -19.71 -42.49
C LYS A 386 17.34 -20.43 -41.36
N ALA A 387 17.12 -19.69 -40.25
CA ALA A 387 16.28 -20.13 -39.14
C ALA A 387 14.86 -20.44 -39.66
N GLU A 388 14.31 -21.57 -39.28
CA GLU A 388 12.96 -21.99 -39.69
C GLU A 388 12.25 -22.70 -38.53
N PHE A 389 10.91 -22.57 -38.51
CA PHE A 389 10.08 -23.35 -37.58
C PHE A 389 10.01 -24.81 -38.01
N ILE A 390 10.00 -25.70 -37.02
CA ILE A 390 9.78 -27.13 -37.26
C ILE A 390 8.32 -27.32 -37.68
N LYS A 391 8.13 -27.70 -38.96
CA LYS A 391 6.81 -27.94 -39.55
C LYS A 391 6.29 -29.32 -39.19
N GLN A 392 5.58 -29.39 -38.06
CA GLN A 392 4.83 -30.58 -37.70
C GLN A 392 3.39 -30.21 -37.41
N LYS A 393 2.47 -31.15 -37.71
CA LYS A 393 1.07 -30.98 -37.26
C LYS A 393 1.02 -31.11 -35.72
N SER A 394 0.60 -30.06 -35.06
CA SER A 394 0.43 -30.07 -33.61
C SER A 394 -0.68 -31.04 -33.21
N GLY A 395 -0.47 -31.75 -32.10
CA GLY A 395 -1.51 -32.54 -31.43
C GLY A 395 -2.41 -31.65 -30.55
N PHE A 396 -3.34 -32.27 -29.89
CA PHE A 396 -4.21 -31.59 -28.91
C PHE A 396 -3.45 -31.31 -27.60
N VAL A 397 -3.88 -30.30 -26.86
CA VAL A 397 -3.29 -29.96 -25.55
C VAL A 397 -3.43 -31.12 -24.54
N LEU A 398 -2.51 -31.22 -23.60
CA LEU A 398 -2.59 -32.20 -22.51
C LEU A 398 -3.68 -31.80 -21.51
N ALA A 399 -4.29 -32.81 -20.90
CA ALA A 399 -5.41 -32.70 -19.96
C ALA A 399 -6.71 -32.09 -20.55
N GLY A 400 -6.79 -31.93 -21.85
CA GLY A 400 -8.00 -31.41 -22.51
C GLY A 400 -8.93 -32.50 -23.04
N LEU A 401 -8.41 -33.69 -23.39
CA LEU A 401 -9.18 -34.83 -23.90
C LEU A 401 -8.52 -36.13 -23.47
N GLU A 402 -9.12 -36.88 -22.56
CA GLU A 402 -8.52 -38.03 -21.89
C GLU A 402 -8.02 -39.13 -22.82
N ASP A 403 -8.82 -39.51 -23.84
CA ASP A 403 -8.51 -40.61 -24.76
C ASP A 403 -7.66 -40.19 -25.96
N TYR A 404 -7.11 -38.95 -25.99
CA TYR A 404 -6.31 -38.51 -27.10
C TYR A 404 -4.99 -39.25 -27.18
N GLN A 405 -4.69 -39.78 -28.41
CA GLN A 405 -3.45 -40.49 -28.70
C GLN A 405 -2.47 -39.60 -29.41
N TYR A 406 -1.32 -39.39 -28.81
CA TYR A 406 -0.29 -38.53 -29.37
C TYR A 406 0.52 -39.25 -30.43
N GLN A 407 1.03 -38.47 -31.40
CA GLN A 407 1.90 -38.98 -32.48
C GLN A 407 3.28 -38.31 -32.36
N GLN A 408 4.33 -39.09 -32.48
CA GLN A 408 5.70 -38.60 -32.48
C GLN A 408 6.21 -38.40 -33.91
N ALA A 409 7.23 -37.53 -34.00
CA ALA A 409 8.04 -37.37 -35.20
C ALA A 409 9.52 -37.40 -34.82
N GLU A 410 10.36 -37.54 -35.84
CA GLU A 410 11.80 -37.62 -35.68
C GLU A 410 12.48 -36.55 -36.52
N ILE A 411 13.59 -36.03 -36.01
CA ILE A 411 14.47 -35.11 -36.70
C ILE A 411 15.91 -35.53 -36.46
N GLN A 412 16.68 -35.66 -37.53
CA GLN A 412 18.11 -35.87 -37.42
C GLN A 412 18.80 -34.54 -37.18
N LEU A 413 19.56 -34.44 -36.11
CA LEU A 413 20.41 -33.31 -35.78
C LEU A 413 21.86 -33.66 -36.07
N ALA A 414 22.61 -32.68 -36.57
CA ALA A 414 24.04 -32.77 -36.85
C ALA A 414 24.81 -31.82 -35.90
N VAL A 415 26.11 -32.05 -35.75
CA VAL A 415 26.98 -31.15 -35.00
C VAL A 415 26.90 -29.74 -35.61
N GLY A 416 26.67 -28.74 -34.80
CA GLY A 416 26.46 -27.34 -35.12
C GLY A 416 25.00 -26.96 -35.34
N ASP A 417 24.05 -27.92 -35.40
CA ASP A 417 22.61 -27.61 -35.39
C ASP A 417 22.18 -27.12 -34.03
N GLU A 418 21.23 -26.17 -34.02
CA GLU A 418 20.72 -25.55 -32.81
C GLU A 418 19.19 -25.49 -32.85
N MET A 419 18.56 -25.72 -31.69
CA MET A 419 17.10 -25.64 -31.53
C MET A 419 16.73 -24.68 -30.44
N PHE A 420 15.72 -23.84 -30.71
CA PHE A 420 15.10 -22.93 -29.75
C PHE A 420 13.67 -23.36 -29.49
N PHE A 421 13.39 -23.49 -28.20
CA PHE A 421 12.06 -23.78 -27.65
C PHE A 421 11.61 -22.57 -26.90
N TYR A 422 10.35 -22.19 -27.01
CA TYR A 422 9.83 -20.98 -26.37
C TYR A 422 8.34 -21.11 -26.09
N THR A 423 7.86 -20.40 -25.05
CA THR A 423 6.43 -20.24 -24.77
C THR A 423 5.88 -19.00 -25.47
N ASP A 424 4.56 -18.92 -25.58
CA ASP A 424 3.87 -17.85 -26.33
C ASP A 424 4.17 -16.45 -25.81
N GLY A 425 4.52 -16.31 -24.50
CA GLY A 425 4.96 -15.03 -23.93
C GLY A 425 6.14 -14.36 -24.66
N VAL A 426 6.91 -15.12 -25.47
CA VAL A 426 7.93 -14.53 -26.37
C VAL A 426 7.28 -13.82 -27.54
N THR A 427 6.40 -14.52 -28.27
CA THR A 427 5.78 -13.99 -29.49
C THR A 427 4.59 -13.07 -29.23
N GLU A 428 3.97 -13.19 -28.06
CA GLU A 428 2.86 -12.37 -27.61
C GLU A 428 3.30 -11.16 -26.75
N ALA A 429 4.61 -11.00 -26.52
CA ALA A 429 5.11 -9.76 -25.90
C ALA A 429 4.63 -8.54 -26.71
N THR A 430 4.16 -7.50 -26.01
CA THR A 430 3.55 -6.32 -26.61
C THR A 430 4.36 -5.05 -26.35
N ASP A 431 4.34 -4.16 -27.34
CA ASP A 431 4.81 -2.78 -27.18
C ASP A 431 3.71 -1.85 -26.60
N ALA A 432 4.02 -0.56 -26.48
CA ALA A 432 3.09 0.46 -25.98
C ALA A 432 1.83 0.64 -26.87
N ASP A 433 1.92 0.25 -28.15
CA ASP A 433 0.82 0.30 -29.13
C ASP A 433 0.04 -1.03 -29.23
N ASN A 434 0.30 -1.99 -28.32
CA ASN A 434 -0.24 -3.35 -28.31
C ASN A 434 0.07 -4.15 -29.58
N GLN A 435 1.19 -3.87 -30.25
CA GLN A 435 1.67 -4.72 -31.35
C GLN A 435 2.41 -5.91 -30.73
N LEU A 436 2.22 -7.09 -31.34
CA LEU A 436 2.92 -8.29 -30.90
C LEU A 436 4.35 -8.34 -31.45
N TYR A 437 5.28 -8.87 -30.65
CA TYR A 437 6.65 -9.16 -31.07
C TYR A 437 6.67 -10.07 -32.30
N GLY A 438 5.93 -11.15 -32.26
CA GLY A 438 5.60 -12.02 -33.34
C GLY A 438 6.74 -12.97 -33.81
N GLU A 439 6.36 -13.98 -34.54
CA GLU A 439 7.27 -15.05 -35.04
C GLU A 439 8.37 -14.51 -35.96
N LYS A 440 8.06 -13.52 -36.79
CA LYS A 440 9.05 -12.96 -37.74
C LYS A 440 10.21 -12.31 -37.02
N ARG A 441 9.93 -11.49 -36.01
CA ARG A 441 10.95 -10.80 -35.24
C ARG A 441 11.80 -11.78 -34.43
N LEU A 442 11.18 -12.84 -33.92
CA LEU A 442 11.89 -13.93 -33.23
C LEU A 442 12.93 -14.57 -34.19
N LEU A 443 12.52 -14.93 -35.42
CA LEU A 443 13.44 -15.50 -36.41
C LEU A 443 14.58 -14.53 -36.77
N ASP A 444 14.25 -13.25 -37.00
CA ASP A 444 15.23 -12.21 -37.35
C ASP A 444 16.26 -12.01 -36.22
N CYS A 445 15.80 -12.02 -34.96
CA CYS A 445 16.66 -11.94 -33.77
C CYS A 445 17.61 -13.15 -33.67
N LEU A 446 17.08 -14.38 -33.82
CA LEU A 446 17.85 -15.60 -33.74
C LEU A 446 18.89 -15.71 -34.87
N GLU A 447 18.56 -15.27 -36.10
CA GLU A 447 19.53 -15.17 -37.18
C GLU A 447 20.65 -14.18 -36.87
N THR A 448 20.34 -13.06 -36.26
CA THR A 448 21.32 -12.02 -35.92
C THR A 448 22.32 -12.49 -34.85
N CYS A 449 21.86 -13.29 -33.88
CA CYS A 449 22.68 -13.77 -32.78
C CYS A 449 23.30 -15.18 -33.02
N ARG A 450 23.07 -15.80 -34.15
CA ARG A 450 23.44 -17.18 -34.48
C ARG A 450 24.88 -17.58 -34.17
N GLU A 451 25.84 -16.70 -34.44
CA GLU A 451 27.27 -16.97 -34.26
C GLU A 451 27.73 -16.80 -32.78
N GLN A 452 26.85 -16.35 -31.92
CA GLN A 452 27.14 -16.16 -30.53
C GLN A 452 27.03 -17.47 -29.73
N PRO A 453 27.68 -17.62 -28.58
CA PRO A 453 27.42 -18.71 -27.65
C PRO A 453 25.94 -18.75 -27.23
N VAL A 454 25.38 -19.94 -27.00
CA VAL A 454 23.97 -20.13 -26.60
C VAL A 454 23.54 -19.21 -25.43
N ALA A 455 24.42 -19.05 -24.45
CA ALA A 455 24.14 -18.16 -23.31
C ALA A 455 23.95 -16.69 -23.72
N GLU A 456 24.74 -16.21 -24.69
CA GLU A 456 24.64 -14.83 -25.19
C GLU A 456 23.44 -14.67 -26.13
N GLN A 457 23.08 -15.70 -26.89
CA GLN A 457 21.88 -15.67 -27.71
C GLN A 457 20.61 -15.48 -26.86
N LEU A 458 20.46 -16.20 -25.74
CA LEU A 458 19.35 -16.04 -24.80
C LEU A 458 19.30 -14.63 -24.20
N LYS A 459 20.47 -14.05 -23.86
CA LYS A 459 20.54 -12.67 -23.36
C LYS A 459 20.18 -11.65 -24.43
N MET A 460 20.64 -11.85 -25.66
CA MET A 460 20.33 -10.97 -26.79
C MET A 460 18.83 -11.00 -27.10
N LEU A 461 18.21 -12.18 -27.11
CA LEU A 461 16.77 -12.31 -27.29
C LEU A 461 16.00 -11.57 -26.18
N LYS A 462 16.41 -11.73 -24.92
CA LYS A 462 15.79 -11.01 -23.80
C LYS A 462 15.94 -9.49 -23.95
N SER A 463 17.13 -9.03 -24.36
CA SER A 463 17.38 -7.60 -24.57
C SER A 463 16.57 -7.02 -25.73
N ASP A 464 16.36 -7.80 -26.82
CA ASP A 464 15.51 -7.39 -27.96
C ASP A 464 14.03 -7.34 -27.56
N LEU A 465 13.56 -8.31 -26.74
CA LEU A 465 12.21 -8.29 -26.16
C LEU A 465 12.00 -7.09 -25.28
N ASP A 466 12.96 -6.79 -24.36
CA ASP A 466 12.86 -5.64 -23.48
C ASP A 466 12.87 -4.30 -24.23
N ALA A 467 13.70 -4.21 -25.27
CA ALA A 467 13.75 -3.03 -26.14
C ALA A 467 12.47 -2.85 -26.96
N PHE A 468 11.83 -3.95 -27.36
CA PHE A 468 10.55 -3.92 -28.05
C PHE A 468 9.41 -3.50 -27.13
N ALA A 469 9.36 -4.04 -25.92
CA ALA A 469 8.32 -3.72 -24.95
C ALA A 469 8.40 -2.27 -24.46
N ASP A 470 9.57 -1.63 -24.50
CA ASP A 470 9.83 -0.22 -24.14
C ASP A 470 9.14 0.20 -22.81
N GLY A 471 9.24 -0.66 -21.79
CA GLY A 471 8.66 -0.43 -20.46
C GLY A 471 7.19 -0.85 -20.31
N SER A 472 6.57 -1.44 -21.32
CA SER A 472 5.27 -2.08 -21.19
C SER A 472 5.33 -3.24 -20.18
N GLU A 473 4.26 -3.43 -19.43
CA GLU A 473 4.18 -4.52 -18.44
C GLU A 473 4.18 -5.88 -19.15
N GLN A 474 5.00 -6.81 -18.64
CA GLN A 474 5.05 -8.17 -19.15
C GLN A 474 3.71 -8.86 -18.92
N PHE A 475 3.01 -9.22 -19.99
CA PHE A 475 1.67 -9.80 -19.93
C PHE A 475 1.70 -11.29 -19.59
N ASP A 476 2.63 -12.08 -20.15
CA ASP A 476 2.74 -13.51 -19.93
C ASP A 476 4.12 -13.96 -19.51
N ASP A 477 4.20 -15.19 -18.99
CA ASP A 477 5.45 -15.83 -18.61
C ASP A 477 6.33 -16.04 -19.87
N ILE A 478 7.61 -15.72 -19.78
CA ILE A 478 8.58 -15.90 -20.87
C ILE A 478 9.54 -17.01 -20.51
N THR A 479 9.41 -18.12 -21.19
CA THR A 479 10.31 -19.28 -21.06
C THR A 479 10.97 -19.57 -22.38
N VAL A 480 12.30 -19.64 -22.39
CA VAL A 480 13.09 -19.99 -23.56
C VAL A 480 14.13 -21.04 -23.19
N MET A 481 14.28 -22.02 -24.03
CA MET A 481 15.35 -23.01 -23.91
C MET A 481 16.05 -23.18 -25.27
N ALA A 482 17.36 -23.25 -25.27
CA ALA A 482 18.15 -23.44 -26.45
C ALA A 482 19.08 -24.63 -26.30
N MET A 483 19.15 -25.46 -27.31
CA MET A 483 19.98 -26.65 -27.37
C MET A 483 20.85 -26.62 -28.63
N LYS A 484 22.17 -26.68 -28.46
CA LYS A 484 23.17 -26.78 -29.56
C LYS A 484 23.89 -28.11 -29.51
N ILE A 485 24.00 -28.77 -30.66
CA ILE A 485 24.81 -30.00 -30.78
C ILE A 485 26.25 -29.60 -31.01
N THR A 486 27.17 -30.05 -30.13
CA THR A 486 28.59 -29.68 -30.09
C THR A 486 29.53 -30.81 -30.54
#